data_70cc3fca3e601716d4636f16bb08a264
#
_entry.id   70cc3fca3e601716d4636f16bb08a264
#
_cell.length_a   1.000
_cell.length_b   1.000
_cell.length_c   1.000
_cell.angle_alpha   90.00
_cell.angle_beta   90.00
_cell.angle_gamma   90.00
#
_symmetry.space_group_name_H-M   'P 1'
#
loop_
_entity.id
_entity.type
_entity.pdbx_description
1 polymer ?
#
loop_
_entity_poly.entity_id
_entity_poly.type
_entity_poly.pdbx_seq_one_letter_code
_entity_poly.pdbx_strand_id
1 'polypeptide(L)'
;MKLIKSILLIIVLSLVTSCSNNMKPEDFKNTEPTLLIEEYFNGKVKAWGILQDRSGKVTRQFKADLIGSFNDNIITLDEDFYWTDGEKQKRTWKIKKIDNNNYICLLYTSPSPRDGR
;
A
#
# COMPACT_ATOMS: atom_id res chain seq x y z
N MET A 1 -1.59 9.45 -50.04
CA MET A 1 -2.09 8.30 -49.30
C MET A 1 -1.01 7.55 -48.53
N LYS A 2 0.16 7.32 -49.09
CA LYS A 2 1.26 6.69 -48.38
C LYS A 2 1.76 7.55 -47.19
N LEU A 3 1.74 8.87 -47.34
CA LEU A 3 2.17 9.80 -46.29
C LEU A 3 1.24 9.73 -45.06
N ILE A 4 -0.06 9.67 -45.27
CA ILE A 4 -1.06 9.59 -44.18
C ILE A 4 -0.93 8.27 -43.42
N LYS A 5 -0.71 7.16 -44.11
CA LYS A 5 -0.48 5.86 -43.48
C LYS A 5 0.81 5.84 -42.65
N SER A 6 1.87 6.48 -43.15
CA SER A 6 3.14 6.59 -42.42
C SER A 6 2.99 7.47 -41.17
N ILE A 7 2.28 8.58 -41.26
CA ILE A 7 2.02 9.45 -40.13
C ILE A 7 1.17 8.74 -39.10
N LEU A 8 0.13 8.03 -39.52
CA LEU A 8 -0.72 7.24 -38.60
C LEU A 8 0.07 6.18 -37.87
N LEU A 9 0.97 5.48 -38.57
CA LEU A 9 1.83 4.48 -37.98
C LEU A 9 2.77 5.05 -36.94
N ILE A 10 3.35 6.24 -37.17
CA ILE A 10 4.21 6.93 -36.24
C ILE A 10 3.42 7.34 -34.98
N ILE A 11 2.19 7.84 -35.14
CA ILE A 11 1.33 8.23 -34.03
C ILE A 11 0.99 6.99 -33.17
N VAL A 12 0.62 5.88 -33.79
CA VAL A 12 0.33 4.64 -33.07
C VAL A 12 1.56 4.11 -32.34
N LEU A 13 2.72 4.16 -32.96
CA LEU A 13 3.98 3.74 -32.35
C LEU A 13 4.33 4.60 -31.14
N SER A 14 4.12 5.92 -31.20
CA SER A 14 4.40 6.83 -30.09
C SER A 14 3.44 6.64 -28.92
N LEU A 15 2.20 6.21 -29.18
CA LEU A 15 1.23 5.90 -28.12
C LEU A 15 1.60 4.63 -27.34
N VAL A 16 2.26 3.67 -27.99
CA VAL A 16 2.67 2.40 -27.38
C VAL A 16 3.89 2.59 -26.46
N THR A 17 4.73 3.59 -26.72
CA THR A 17 5.96 3.81 -25.94
C THR A 17 5.76 4.69 -24.71
N SER A 18 4.56 5.24 -24.48
CA SER A 18 4.31 6.21 -23.42
C SER A 18 4.07 5.60 -22.03
N CYS A 19 4.12 4.28 -21.86
CA CYS A 19 3.78 3.60 -20.59
C CYS A 19 4.95 2.86 -19.97
N SER A 20 6.21 3.35 -20.08
CA SER A 20 7.36 2.55 -19.67
C SER A 20 8.19 3.07 -18.50
N ASN A 21 7.58 3.76 -17.54
CA ASN A 21 8.26 4.06 -16.28
C ASN A 21 7.94 2.98 -15.23
N ASN A 22 8.53 1.82 -15.40
CA ASN A 22 8.41 0.74 -14.43
C ASN A 22 9.55 0.85 -13.42
N MET A 23 9.26 1.44 -12.27
CA MET A 23 10.15 1.32 -11.11
C MET A 23 10.14 -0.12 -10.63
N LYS A 24 11.31 -0.66 -10.36
CA LYS A 24 11.48 -2.01 -9.82
C LYS A 24 11.96 -1.93 -8.37
N PRO A 25 11.64 -2.93 -7.54
CA PRO A 25 12.16 -2.96 -6.17
C PRO A 25 13.69 -2.89 -6.11
N GLU A 26 14.39 -3.44 -7.09
CA GLU A 26 15.85 -3.42 -7.17
C GLU A 26 16.42 -2.02 -7.32
N ASP A 27 15.65 -1.07 -7.85
CA ASP A 27 16.07 0.33 -8.00
C ASP A 27 16.28 1.02 -6.66
N PHE A 28 15.66 0.48 -5.60
CA PHE A 28 15.74 1.00 -4.24
C PHE A 28 16.66 0.19 -3.35
N LYS A 29 17.41 -0.75 -3.94
CA LYS A 29 18.38 -1.54 -3.20
C LYS A 29 19.51 -0.64 -2.73
N ASN A 30 19.92 -0.81 -1.47
CA ASN A 30 20.97 -0.02 -0.83
C ASN A 30 20.65 1.48 -0.67
N THR A 31 19.37 1.84 -0.69
CA THR A 31 18.97 3.20 -0.32
C THR A 31 18.94 3.35 1.20
N GLU A 32 19.16 4.59 1.66
CA GLU A 32 19.15 4.90 3.08
C GLU A 32 18.05 5.91 3.43
N PRO A 33 17.49 5.85 4.64
CA PRO A 33 17.75 4.86 5.68
C PRO A 33 17.13 3.49 5.35
N THR A 34 17.74 2.42 5.89
CA THR A 34 17.18 1.08 5.74
C THR A 34 15.92 0.95 6.58
N LEU A 35 14.82 0.52 5.96
CA LEU A 35 13.57 0.26 6.67
C LEU A 35 13.63 -1.12 7.29
N LEU A 36 13.51 -1.17 8.60
CA LEU A 36 13.27 -2.40 9.36
C LEU A 36 11.84 -2.33 9.88
N ILE A 37 10.99 -3.20 9.37
CA ILE A 37 9.55 -3.17 9.68
C ILE A 37 9.32 -3.40 11.17
N GLU A 38 10.08 -4.33 11.77
CA GLU A 38 10.00 -4.65 13.19
C GLU A 38 10.37 -3.48 14.10
N GLU A 39 11.21 -2.57 13.63
CA GLU A 39 11.58 -1.37 14.39
C GLU A 39 10.60 -0.23 14.15
N TYR A 40 10.23 -0.03 12.89
CA TYR A 40 9.35 1.08 12.52
C TYR A 40 7.96 0.94 13.18
N PHE A 41 7.41 -0.25 13.17
CA PHE A 41 6.06 -0.51 13.68
C PHE A 41 6.05 -1.00 15.13
N ASN A 42 7.14 -0.86 15.86
CA ASN A 42 7.16 -1.22 17.27
C ASN A 42 6.60 -0.06 18.10
N GLY A 43 5.51 -0.33 18.83
CA GLY A 43 4.83 0.68 19.65
C GLY A 43 3.63 1.32 18.95
N LYS A 44 3.37 2.57 19.24
CA LYS A 44 2.21 3.31 18.72
C LYS A 44 2.60 4.09 17.49
N VAL A 45 1.84 3.91 16.42
CA VAL A 45 2.01 4.62 15.15
C VAL A 45 0.67 5.21 14.74
N LYS A 46 0.69 6.39 14.15
CA LYS A 46 -0.50 7.04 13.59
C LYS A 46 -0.35 7.18 12.09
N ALA A 47 -1.45 7.01 11.39
CA ALA A 47 -1.49 7.16 9.94
C ALA A 47 -2.71 7.95 9.51
N TRP A 48 -2.55 8.70 8.44
CA TRP A 48 -3.63 9.41 7.77
C TRP A 48 -3.57 9.05 6.30
N GLY A 49 -4.73 8.84 5.70
CA GLY A 49 -4.77 8.44 4.31
C GLY A 49 -6.03 8.90 3.60
N ILE A 50 -5.98 8.77 2.29
CA ILE A 50 -7.09 9.09 1.42
C ILE A 50 -7.32 7.93 0.45
N LEU A 51 -8.58 7.78 0.02
CA LEU A 51 -8.93 6.95 -1.12
C LEU A 51 -9.27 7.85 -2.29
N GLN A 52 -8.70 7.56 -3.43
CA GLN A 52 -8.98 8.26 -4.67
C GLN A 52 -9.59 7.28 -5.68
N ASP A 53 -10.53 7.78 -6.48
CA ASP A 53 -11.02 7.01 -7.61
C ASP A 53 -10.04 7.10 -8.80
N ARG A 54 -10.41 6.47 -9.91
CA ARG A 54 -9.55 6.47 -11.11
C ARG A 54 -9.33 7.84 -11.71
N SER A 55 -10.23 8.80 -11.44
CA SER A 55 -10.09 10.18 -11.91
C SER A 55 -9.20 11.02 -11.00
N GLY A 56 -8.74 10.47 -9.87
CA GLY A 56 -7.96 11.19 -8.88
C GLY A 56 -8.79 11.94 -7.86
N LYS A 57 -10.11 11.79 -7.88
CA LYS A 57 -10.98 12.43 -6.90
C LYS A 57 -10.91 11.71 -5.55
N VAL A 58 -10.70 12.46 -4.47
CA VAL A 58 -10.72 11.91 -3.11
C VAL A 58 -12.16 11.55 -2.76
N THR A 59 -12.40 10.25 -2.51
CA THR A 59 -13.72 9.73 -2.17
C THR A 59 -13.90 9.52 -0.67
N ARG A 60 -12.83 9.18 0.04
CA ARG A 60 -12.86 8.96 1.49
C ARG A 60 -11.53 9.35 2.10
N GLN A 61 -11.56 9.70 3.37
CA GLN A 61 -10.37 9.98 4.17
C GLN A 61 -10.43 9.18 5.46
N PHE A 62 -9.26 8.83 5.99
CA PHE A 62 -9.20 8.12 7.25
C PHE A 62 -8.01 8.57 8.09
N LYS A 63 -8.12 8.33 9.38
CA LYS A 63 -6.99 8.25 10.29
C LYS A 63 -6.96 6.84 10.89
N ALA A 64 -5.78 6.39 11.24
CA ALA A 64 -5.60 5.08 11.85
C ALA A 64 -4.67 5.17 13.04
N ASP A 65 -5.02 4.46 14.09
CA ASP A 65 -4.14 4.21 15.22
C ASP A 65 -3.65 2.78 15.12
N LEU A 66 -2.33 2.61 15.13
CA LEU A 66 -1.70 1.32 15.00
C LEU A 66 -0.89 1.03 16.27
N ILE A 67 -1.00 -0.20 16.74
CA ILE A 67 -0.16 -0.69 17.84
C ILE A 67 0.58 -1.91 17.33
N GLY A 68 1.90 -1.80 17.29
CA GLY A 68 2.78 -2.86 16.82
C GLY A 68 3.56 -3.48 17.96
N SER A 69 3.75 -4.79 17.89
CA SER A 69 4.60 -5.55 18.79
C SER A 69 5.39 -6.57 17.98
N PHE A 70 6.61 -6.85 18.42
CA PHE A 70 7.48 -7.82 17.78
C PHE A 70 7.85 -8.89 18.79
N ASN A 71 7.52 -10.14 18.50
CA ASN A 71 7.79 -11.29 19.36
C ASN A 71 7.92 -12.56 18.52
N ASP A 72 8.94 -13.37 18.77
CA ASP A 72 9.18 -14.63 18.07
C ASP A 72 9.21 -14.50 16.54
N ASN A 73 9.87 -13.47 16.04
CA ASN A 73 9.96 -13.13 14.61
C ASN A 73 8.61 -12.80 13.97
N ILE A 74 7.59 -12.50 14.78
CA ILE A 74 6.27 -12.09 14.30
C ILE A 74 5.99 -10.68 14.77
N ILE A 75 5.70 -9.80 13.81
CA ILE A 75 5.20 -8.47 14.07
C ILE A 75 3.68 -8.55 14.07
N THR A 76 3.05 -8.17 15.17
CA THR A 76 1.59 -8.05 15.24
C THR A 76 1.25 -6.58 15.19
N LEU A 77 0.43 -6.20 14.22
CA LEU A 77 0.04 -4.84 13.97
C LEU A 77 -1.48 -4.73 14.10
N ASP A 78 -1.94 -4.14 15.18
CA ASP A 78 -3.35 -3.90 15.40
C ASP A 78 -3.70 -2.50 14.94
N GLU A 79 -4.64 -2.39 14.00
CA GLU A 79 -5.03 -1.15 13.36
C GLU A 79 -6.48 -0.82 13.66
N ASP A 80 -6.72 0.40 14.14
CA ASP A 80 -8.04 0.98 14.27
C ASP A 80 -8.19 2.11 13.26
N PHE A 81 -9.11 1.92 12.31
CA PHE A 81 -9.41 2.90 11.27
C PHE A 81 -10.64 3.71 11.61
N TYR A 82 -10.53 5.02 11.44
CA TYR A 82 -11.64 5.96 11.62
C TYR A 82 -11.84 6.74 10.33
N TRP A 83 -12.92 6.41 9.65
CA TRP A 83 -13.26 7.06 8.38
C TRP A 83 -14.05 8.34 8.63
N THR A 84 -13.91 9.31 7.74
CA THR A 84 -14.61 10.59 7.87
C THR A 84 -16.12 10.48 7.73
N ASP A 85 -16.62 9.40 7.15
CA ASP A 85 -18.05 9.10 7.09
C ASP A 85 -18.60 8.45 8.37
N GLY A 86 -17.78 8.29 9.41
CA GLY A 86 -18.16 7.70 10.68
C GLY A 86 -17.94 6.20 10.78
N GLU A 87 -17.54 5.53 9.71
CA GLU A 87 -17.24 4.11 9.74
C GLU A 87 -15.98 3.84 10.55
N LYS A 88 -15.99 2.75 11.31
CA LYS A 88 -14.85 2.27 12.07
C LYS A 88 -14.53 0.85 11.62
N GLN A 89 -13.23 0.57 11.45
CA GLN A 89 -12.76 -0.75 11.05
C GLN A 89 -11.57 -1.15 11.92
N LYS A 90 -11.44 -2.45 12.13
CA LYS A 90 -10.29 -3.04 12.82
C LYS A 90 -9.64 -4.05 11.90
N ARG A 91 -8.31 -4.01 11.86
CA ARG A 91 -7.51 -5.00 11.15
C ARG A 91 -6.35 -5.43 12.02
N THR A 92 -5.99 -6.69 11.91
CA THR A 92 -4.78 -7.21 12.55
C THR A 92 -3.91 -7.83 11.47
N TRP A 93 -2.69 -7.33 11.36
CA TRP A 93 -1.67 -7.91 10.50
C TRP A 93 -0.73 -8.75 11.35
N LYS A 94 -0.39 -9.92 10.85
CA LYS A 94 0.74 -10.69 11.37
C LYS A 94 1.76 -10.80 10.27
N ILE A 95 2.93 -10.25 10.53
CA ILE A 95 4.03 -10.18 9.57
C ILE A 95 5.16 -11.03 10.13
N LYS A 96 5.43 -12.14 9.47
CA LYS A 96 6.50 -13.04 9.88
C LYS A 96 7.79 -12.66 9.16
N LYS A 97 8.83 -12.40 9.95
CA LYS A 97 10.17 -12.20 9.42
C LYS A 97 10.80 -13.55 9.11
N ILE A 98 11.18 -13.76 7.86
CA ILE A 98 11.80 -14.99 7.40
C ILE A 98 13.31 -14.85 7.45
N ASP A 99 13.83 -13.75 6.92
CA ASP A 99 15.23 -13.37 6.98
C ASP A 99 15.33 -11.84 7.03
N ASN A 100 16.53 -11.29 6.90
CA ASN A 100 16.74 -9.84 7.04
C ASN A 100 16.00 -9.00 6.01
N ASN A 101 15.61 -9.59 4.88
CA ASN A 101 15.02 -8.85 3.76
C ASN A 101 13.65 -9.37 3.33
N ASN A 102 13.16 -10.46 3.93
CA ASN A 102 11.94 -11.11 3.48
C ASN A 102 10.95 -11.30 4.62
N TYR A 103 9.68 -11.01 4.32
CA TYR A 103 8.57 -11.10 5.26
C TYR A 103 7.38 -11.77 4.59
N ILE A 104 6.56 -12.48 5.36
CA ILE A 104 5.25 -12.99 4.93
C ILE A 104 4.19 -12.30 5.76
N CYS A 105 3.19 -11.74 5.09
CA CYS A 105 2.10 -11.01 5.73
C CYS A 105 0.80 -11.79 5.66
N LEU A 106 0.10 -11.88 6.80
CA LEU A 106 -1.25 -12.42 6.90
C LEU A 106 -2.16 -11.35 7.50
N LEU A 107 -3.23 -11.03 6.79
CA LEU A 107 -4.21 -10.05 7.24
C LEU A 107 -5.39 -10.77 7.89
N TYR A 108 -5.67 -10.41 9.13
CA TYR A 108 -6.88 -10.82 9.84
C TYR A 108 -7.78 -9.59 9.97
N THR A 109 -8.99 -9.69 9.45
CA THR A 109 -9.98 -8.61 9.55
C THR A 109 -11.04 -9.01 10.54
N SER A 110 -11.17 -8.23 11.62
CA SER A 110 -12.28 -8.42 12.53
C SER A 110 -13.57 -7.99 11.83
N PRO A 111 -14.69 -8.70 12.05
CA PRO A 111 -15.97 -8.24 11.54
C PRO A 111 -16.23 -6.82 12.04
N SER A 112 -16.56 -5.91 11.13
CA SER A 112 -16.97 -4.59 11.55
C SER A 112 -18.30 -4.68 12.28
N PRO A 113 -18.67 -3.72 13.14
CA PRO A 113 -20.00 -3.71 13.76
C PRO A 113 -21.14 -3.78 12.73
N ARG A 114 -20.88 -3.38 11.50
CA ARG A 114 -21.81 -3.46 10.39
C ARG A 114 -22.02 -4.89 9.92
N ASP A 115 -21.01 -5.74 10.02
CA ASP A 115 -21.03 -7.13 9.58
C ASP A 115 -21.42 -8.09 10.72
N GLY A 116 -21.45 -7.60 11.93
CA GLY A 116 -21.86 -8.35 13.11
C GLY A 116 -23.36 -8.51 13.22
N ARG A 117 -23.93 -9.08 12.21
CA ARG A 117 -25.37 -9.31 12.12
C ARG A 117 -25.79 -10.59 12.80
#